data_64c07eaa9f89be279fb05cdfd9cf8b68
#
_entry.id   64c07eaa9f89be279fb05cdfd9cf8b68
#
_cell.length_a   1.000
_cell.length_b   1.000
_cell.length_c   1.000
_cell.angle_alpha   90.00
_cell.angle_beta   90.00
_cell.angle_gamma   90.00
#
_symmetry.space_group_name_H-M   'P 1'
#
loop_
_entity.id
_entity.type
_entity.pdbx_description
1 polymer ?
#
loop_
_entity_poly.entity_id
_entity_poly.type
_entity_poly.pdbx_seq_one_letter_code
_entity_poly.pdbx_strand_id
1 'polypeptide(L)'
;ERTRVIRVSSSLIGRTGSMETIALLLTSLLFGGMTLYSFGFAAFVFSALPPELSGNVIRQAFPHFYVFVIATSGVAATLLCFLDTIAAVVMGTIMVATIPARQVLMPAINLASDYGAKKKFKFLHSLSVLITVSQIIGSGYILVTFIQE
;
A
#
# COMPACT_ATOMS: atom_id res chain seq x y z
N GLU A 1 -47.13 -2.48 -4.18
CA GLU A 1 -46.15 -1.37 -4.29
C GLU A 1 -45.22 -1.26 -3.09
N ARG A 2 -45.69 -1.36 -1.84
CA ARG A 2 -44.88 -1.37 -0.61
C ARG A 2 -43.83 -2.50 -0.56
N THR A 3 -44.15 -3.69 -1.05
CA THR A 3 -43.24 -4.85 -1.02
C THR A 3 -42.05 -4.70 -1.98
N ARG A 4 -42.24 -3.98 -3.09
CA ARG A 4 -41.16 -3.66 -4.04
C ARG A 4 -40.16 -2.66 -3.48
N VAL A 5 -40.64 -1.63 -2.78
CA VAL A 5 -39.78 -0.60 -2.16
C VAL A 5 -38.92 -1.21 -1.06
N ILE A 6 -39.45 -2.07 -0.21
CA ILE A 6 -38.72 -2.75 0.88
C ILE A 6 -37.63 -3.69 0.31
N ARG A 7 -37.92 -4.40 -0.79
CA ARG A 7 -36.98 -5.32 -1.41
C ARG A 7 -35.81 -4.59 -2.09
N VAL A 8 -36.03 -3.43 -2.70
CA VAL A 8 -34.99 -2.58 -3.28
C VAL A 8 -34.11 -1.98 -2.19
N SER A 9 -34.73 -1.51 -1.09
CA SER A 9 -33.97 -0.96 0.04
C SER A 9 -33.06 -2.02 0.70
N SER A 10 -33.57 -3.22 0.96
CA SER A 10 -32.76 -4.30 1.56
C SER A 10 -31.62 -4.78 0.65
N SER A 11 -31.81 -4.78 -0.67
CA SER A 11 -30.75 -5.15 -1.62
C SER A 11 -29.67 -4.08 -1.73
N LEU A 12 -30.01 -2.80 -1.59
CA LEU A 12 -29.03 -1.70 -1.57
C LEU A 12 -28.20 -1.72 -0.28
N ILE A 13 -28.84 -1.89 0.87
CA ILE A 13 -28.18 -1.99 2.17
C ILE A 13 -27.21 -3.19 2.20
N GLY A 14 -27.63 -4.35 1.68
CA GLY A 14 -26.74 -5.52 1.59
C GLY A 14 -25.53 -5.32 0.66
N ARG A 15 -25.69 -4.55 -0.41
CA ARG A 15 -24.60 -4.22 -1.35
C ARG A 15 -23.60 -3.24 -0.74
N THR A 16 -24.06 -2.24 -0.03
CA THR A 16 -23.20 -1.26 0.65
C THR A 16 -22.36 -1.96 1.73
N GLY A 17 -22.96 -2.77 2.59
CA GLY A 17 -22.23 -3.53 3.60
C GLY A 17 -21.19 -4.50 3.02
N SER A 18 -21.47 -5.12 1.85
CA SER A 18 -20.47 -5.96 1.18
C SER A 18 -19.29 -5.15 0.63
N MET A 19 -19.53 -3.96 0.07
CA MET A 19 -18.49 -3.07 -0.43
C MET A 19 -17.61 -2.54 0.69
N GLU A 20 -18.20 -2.14 1.81
CA GLU A 20 -17.48 -1.72 3.02
C GLU A 20 -16.58 -2.83 3.55
N THR A 21 -17.09 -4.05 3.66
CA THR A 21 -16.30 -5.22 4.10
C THR A 21 -15.11 -5.47 3.18
N ILE A 22 -15.30 -5.41 1.87
CA ILE A 22 -14.21 -5.61 0.90
C ILE A 22 -13.19 -4.46 0.99
N ALA A 23 -13.64 -3.22 1.12
CA ALA A 23 -12.76 -2.06 1.27
C ALA A 23 -11.93 -2.16 2.57
N LEU A 24 -12.55 -2.57 3.68
CA LEU A 24 -11.87 -2.81 4.95
C LEU A 24 -10.81 -3.91 4.82
N LEU A 25 -11.14 -5.05 4.19
CA LEU A 25 -10.20 -6.16 3.99
C LEU A 25 -9.01 -5.74 3.11
N LEU A 26 -9.26 -5.00 2.03
CA LEU A 26 -8.20 -4.49 1.16
C LEU A 26 -7.30 -3.48 1.87
N THR A 27 -7.88 -2.58 2.66
CA THR A 27 -7.12 -1.61 3.46
C THR A 27 -6.28 -2.31 4.53
N SER A 28 -6.84 -3.33 5.17
CA SER A 28 -6.12 -4.17 6.16
C SER A 28 -4.98 -4.95 5.51
N LEU A 29 -5.23 -5.53 4.33
CA LEU A 29 -4.22 -6.24 3.55
C LEU A 29 -3.08 -5.30 3.12
N LEU A 30 -3.41 -4.08 2.67
CA LEU A 30 -2.45 -3.07 2.30
C LEU A 30 -1.58 -2.65 3.50
N PHE A 31 -2.21 -2.27 4.61
CA PHE A 31 -1.51 -1.88 5.84
C PHE A 31 -0.60 -2.98 6.37
N GLY A 32 -1.14 -4.19 6.55
CA GLY A 32 -0.40 -5.35 7.05
C GLY A 32 0.69 -5.78 6.09
N GLY A 33 0.40 -5.82 4.79
CA GLY A 33 1.36 -6.18 3.75
C GLY A 33 2.52 -5.21 3.66
N MET A 34 2.27 -3.89 3.68
CA MET A 34 3.33 -2.87 3.68
C MET A 34 4.18 -2.96 4.96
N THR A 35 3.54 -3.11 6.11
CA THR A 35 4.23 -3.22 7.41
C THR A 35 5.11 -4.46 7.46
N LEU A 36 4.56 -5.62 7.15
CA LEU A 36 5.28 -6.88 7.16
C LEU A 36 6.45 -6.87 6.17
N TYR A 37 6.23 -6.36 4.96
CA TYR A 37 7.27 -6.35 3.94
C TYR A 37 8.41 -5.39 4.27
N SER A 38 8.08 -4.18 4.75
CA SER A 38 9.07 -3.15 5.04
C SER A 38 9.90 -3.44 6.30
N PHE A 39 9.27 -3.96 7.35
CA PHE A 39 9.94 -4.19 8.64
C PHE A 39 10.28 -5.67 8.87
N GLY A 40 9.39 -6.59 8.51
CA GLY A 40 9.59 -8.02 8.74
C GLY A 40 10.46 -8.66 7.67
N PHE A 41 10.04 -8.60 6.40
CA PHE A 41 10.75 -9.27 5.31
C PHE A 41 12.15 -8.70 5.08
N ALA A 42 12.31 -7.38 5.04
CA ALA A 42 13.62 -6.76 4.84
C ALA A 42 14.58 -7.11 6.00
N ALA A 43 14.12 -7.02 7.25
CA ALA A 43 14.93 -7.41 8.42
C ALA A 43 15.31 -8.89 8.38
N PHE A 44 14.38 -9.77 8.02
CA PHE A 44 14.64 -11.20 7.88
C PHE A 44 15.69 -11.47 6.80
N VAL A 45 15.58 -10.88 5.62
CA VAL A 45 16.53 -11.08 4.53
C VAL A 45 17.94 -10.65 4.92
N PHE A 46 18.08 -9.49 5.58
CA PHE A 46 19.40 -9.01 6.04
C PHE A 46 19.99 -9.79 7.20
N SER A 47 19.16 -10.46 8.01
CA SER A 47 19.64 -11.30 9.11
C SER A 47 19.94 -12.73 8.69
N ALA A 48 19.24 -13.27 7.69
CA ALA A 48 19.30 -14.66 7.29
C ALA A 48 20.29 -14.93 6.13
N LEU A 49 20.62 -13.90 5.34
CA LEU A 49 21.45 -14.05 4.14
C LEU A 49 22.74 -13.23 4.22
N PRO A 50 23.83 -13.74 3.60
CA PRO A 50 25.06 -12.96 3.40
C PRO A 50 24.79 -11.65 2.65
N PRO A 51 25.60 -10.58 2.89
CA PRO A 51 25.37 -9.25 2.29
C PRO A 51 25.27 -9.26 0.75
N GLU A 52 26.03 -10.14 0.08
CA GLU A 52 26.06 -10.27 -1.38
C GLU A 52 24.73 -10.80 -1.94
N LEU A 53 24.05 -11.68 -1.18
CA LEU A 53 22.78 -12.27 -1.60
C LEU A 53 21.59 -11.42 -1.16
N SER A 54 21.65 -10.84 0.03
CA SER A 54 20.54 -10.05 0.58
C SER A 54 20.17 -8.87 -0.32
N GLY A 55 21.17 -8.14 -0.85
CA GLY A 55 20.96 -7.06 -1.80
C GLY A 55 20.24 -7.50 -3.07
N ASN A 56 20.62 -8.65 -3.64
CA ASN A 56 19.99 -9.19 -4.84
C ASN A 56 18.55 -9.63 -4.60
N VAL A 57 18.27 -10.30 -3.48
CA VAL A 57 16.91 -10.71 -3.10
C VAL A 57 16.00 -9.49 -2.93
N ILE A 58 16.46 -8.46 -2.23
CA ILE A 58 15.71 -7.23 -2.05
C ILE A 58 15.41 -6.56 -3.39
N ARG A 59 16.40 -6.44 -4.29
CA ARG A 59 16.20 -5.84 -5.63
C ARG A 59 15.18 -6.58 -6.48
N GLN A 60 15.10 -7.90 -6.37
CA GLN A 60 14.13 -8.72 -7.12
C GLN A 60 12.73 -8.67 -6.50
N ALA A 61 12.64 -8.57 -5.18
CA ALA A 61 11.38 -8.61 -4.45
C ALA A 61 10.61 -7.27 -4.48
N PHE A 62 11.31 -6.13 -4.39
CA PHE A 62 10.67 -4.81 -4.32
C PHE A 62 9.80 -4.41 -5.52
N PRO A 63 10.12 -4.74 -6.79
CA PRO A 63 9.22 -4.48 -7.91
C PRO A 63 7.84 -5.10 -7.74
N HIS A 64 7.76 -6.31 -7.17
CA HIS A 64 6.50 -7.02 -6.90
C HIS A 64 5.76 -6.37 -5.72
N PHE A 65 6.48 -5.94 -4.69
CA PHE A 65 5.90 -5.19 -3.59
C PHE A 65 5.23 -3.90 -4.07
N TYR A 66 5.86 -3.12 -4.92
CA TYR A 66 5.24 -1.91 -5.49
C TYR A 66 4.00 -2.21 -6.33
N VAL A 67 4.00 -3.29 -7.11
CA VAL A 67 2.81 -3.73 -7.86
C VAL A 67 1.68 -4.10 -6.91
N PHE A 68 1.98 -4.83 -5.84
CA PHE A 68 1.02 -5.15 -4.79
C PHE A 68 0.40 -3.87 -4.18
N VAL A 69 1.23 -2.88 -3.80
CA VAL A 69 0.75 -1.62 -3.22
C VAL A 69 -0.14 -0.86 -4.22
N ILE A 70 0.29 -0.71 -5.48
CA ILE A 70 -0.48 0.00 -6.52
C ILE A 70 -1.83 -0.70 -6.76
N ALA A 71 -1.83 -2.02 -6.95
CA ALA A 71 -3.05 -2.77 -7.24
C ALA A 71 -4.03 -2.71 -6.06
N THR A 72 -3.57 -3.01 -4.85
CA THR A 72 -4.42 -3.06 -3.66
C THR A 72 -4.99 -1.69 -3.31
N SER A 73 -4.14 -0.63 -3.32
CA SER A 73 -4.61 0.73 -3.03
C SER A 73 -5.52 1.28 -4.14
N GLY A 74 -5.28 0.93 -5.40
CA GLY A 74 -6.12 1.33 -6.53
C GLY A 74 -7.53 0.72 -6.46
N VAL A 75 -7.62 -0.59 -6.18
CA VAL A 75 -8.92 -1.25 -5.99
C VAL A 75 -9.63 -0.71 -4.76
N ALA A 76 -8.92 -0.53 -3.64
CA ALA A 76 -9.49 0.08 -2.43
C ALA A 76 -10.01 1.49 -2.69
N ALA A 77 -9.24 2.35 -3.36
CA ALA A 77 -9.64 3.71 -3.73
C ALA A 77 -10.92 3.71 -4.58
N THR A 78 -11.01 2.80 -5.54
CA THR A 78 -12.19 2.69 -6.43
C THR A 78 -13.46 2.33 -5.65
N LEU A 79 -13.39 1.39 -4.70
CA LEU A 79 -14.51 1.03 -3.85
C LEU A 79 -14.89 2.17 -2.91
N LEU A 80 -13.89 2.81 -2.30
CA LEU A 80 -14.06 3.89 -1.34
C LEU A 80 -14.62 5.18 -1.97
N CYS A 81 -14.46 5.39 -3.28
CA CYS A 81 -15.11 6.50 -3.99
C CYS A 81 -16.64 6.53 -3.82
N PHE A 82 -17.25 5.38 -3.54
CA PHE A 82 -18.70 5.25 -3.34
C PHE A 82 -19.12 5.22 -1.87
N LEU A 83 -18.15 5.20 -0.94
CA LEU A 83 -18.38 5.02 0.50
C LEU A 83 -17.86 6.22 1.31
N ASP A 84 -16.60 6.55 1.16
CA ASP A 84 -15.91 7.62 1.89
C ASP A 84 -14.88 8.31 0.99
N THR A 85 -15.14 9.58 0.70
CA THR A 85 -14.29 10.39 -0.18
C THR A 85 -12.89 10.62 0.41
N ILE A 86 -12.75 10.77 1.72
CA ILE A 86 -11.46 11.01 2.37
C ILE A 86 -10.61 9.75 2.26
N ALA A 87 -11.18 8.61 2.59
CA ALA A 87 -10.49 7.33 2.47
C ALA A 87 -10.10 7.03 1.00
N ALA A 88 -10.98 7.34 0.03
CA ALA A 88 -10.69 7.21 -1.39
C ALA A 88 -9.49 8.07 -1.83
N VAL A 89 -9.44 9.32 -1.39
CA VAL A 89 -8.33 10.24 -1.69
C VAL A 89 -7.01 9.74 -1.07
N VAL A 90 -7.04 9.26 0.16
CA VAL A 90 -5.84 8.69 0.81
C VAL A 90 -5.32 7.48 0.04
N MET A 91 -6.21 6.52 -0.28
CA MET A 91 -5.82 5.32 -1.05
C MET A 91 -5.35 5.66 -2.47
N GLY A 92 -6.01 6.59 -3.14
CA GLY A 92 -5.58 7.11 -4.44
C GLY A 92 -4.21 7.78 -4.40
N THR A 93 -3.93 8.55 -3.35
CA THR A 93 -2.62 9.17 -3.12
C THR A 93 -1.53 8.12 -2.92
N ILE A 94 -1.80 7.06 -2.16
CA ILE A 94 -0.88 5.93 -1.98
C ILE A 94 -0.55 5.30 -3.36
N MET A 95 -1.57 5.00 -4.16
CA MET A 95 -1.40 4.46 -5.51
C MET A 95 -0.52 5.36 -6.38
N VAL A 96 -0.89 6.64 -6.49
CA VAL A 96 -0.20 7.62 -7.36
C VAL A 96 1.24 7.87 -6.91
N ALA A 97 1.50 7.98 -5.61
CA ALA A 97 2.84 8.17 -5.06
C ALA A 97 3.75 6.94 -5.24
N THR A 98 3.16 5.74 -5.28
CA THR A 98 3.91 4.49 -5.48
C THR A 98 4.41 4.32 -6.92
N ILE A 99 3.72 4.88 -7.91
CA ILE A 99 4.13 4.79 -9.32
C ILE A 99 5.53 5.40 -9.55
N PRO A 100 5.80 6.67 -9.23
CA PRO A 100 7.14 7.24 -9.37
C PRO A 100 8.17 6.61 -8.41
N ALA A 101 7.75 6.14 -7.23
CA ALA A 101 8.63 5.38 -6.34
C ALA A 101 9.17 4.11 -7.01
N ARG A 102 8.32 3.39 -7.74
CA ARG A 102 8.69 2.20 -8.51
C ARG A 102 9.49 2.53 -9.76
N GLN A 103 9.07 3.53 -10.54
CA GLN A 103 9.61 3.79 -11.88
C GLN A 103 10.88 4.65 -11.88
N VAL A 104 11.05 5.52 -10.90
CA VAL A 104 12.14 6.49 -10.85
C VAL A 104 13.02 6.28 -9.61
N LEU A 105 12.40 6.24 -8.42
CA LEU A 105 13.17 6.22 -7.17
C LEU A 105 13.91 4.89 -6.98
N MET A 106 13.24 3.76 -7.20
CA MET A 106 13.86 2.44 -7.04
C MET A 106 15.03 2.21 -8.03
N PRO A 107 14.93 2.49 -9.34
CA PRO A 107 16.08 2.41 -10.24
C PRO A 107 17.22 3.35 -9.84
N ALA A 108 16.91 4.56 -9.37
CA ALA A 108 17.92 5.51 -8.92
C ALA A 108 18.66 5.04 -7.65
N ILE A 109 17.96 4.37 -6.72
CA ILE A 109 18.56 3.73 -5.54
C ILE A 109 19.52 2.62 -5.96
N ASN A 110 19.07 1.74 -6.86
CA ASN A 110 19.87 0.62 -7.36
C ASN A 110 21.14 1.14 -8.06
N LEU A 111 20.99 2.13 -8.93
CA LEU A 111 22.10 2.75 -9.64
C LEU A 111 23.11 3.40 -8.67
N ALA A 112 22.62 4.13 -7.66
CA ALA A 112 23.48 4.73 -6.65
C ALA A 112 24.25 3.67 -5.82
N SER A 113 23.63 2.52 -5.58
CA SER A 113 24.26 1.37 -4.94
C SER A 113 25.36 0.78 -5.82
N ASP A 114 25.10 0.56 -7.11
CA ASP A 114 26.02 -0.06 -8.07
C ASP A 114 27.27 0.78 -8.30
N TYR A 115 27.12 2.10 -8.32
CA TYR A 115 28.27 3.03 -8.42
C TYR A 115 28.94 3.36 -7.09
N GLY A 116 28.54 2.74 -5.98
CA GLY A 116 29.10 3.02 -4.66
C GLY A 116 28.87 4.46 -4.18
N ALA A 117 27.87 5.16 -4.72
CA ALA A 117 27.55 6.55 -4.40
C ALA A 117 26.81 6.64 -3.04
N LYS A 118 27.50 6.35 -1.94
CA LYS A 118 26.94 6.17 -0.59
C LYS A 118 26.04 7.32 -0.12
N LYS A 119 26.41 8.58 -0.37
CA LYS A 119 25.60 9.75 0.03
C LYS A 119 24.28 9.80 -0.74
N LYS A 120 24.33 9.58 -2.07
CA LYS A 120 23.14 9.57 -2.94
C LYS A 120 22.24 8.39 -2.60
N PHE A 121 22.82 7.20 -2.41
CA PHE A 121 22.07 6.02 -1.96
C PHE A 121 21.33 6.28 -0.66
N LYS A 122 22.02 6.78 0.38
CA LYS A 122 21.41 7.07 1.68
C LYS A 122 20.26 8.06 1.56
N PHE A 123 20.40 9.12 0.79
CA PHE A 123 19.36 10.12 0.59
C PHE A 123 18.12 9.52 -0.10
N LEU A 124 18.32 8.85 -1.25
CA LEU A 124 17.23 8.26 -2.02
C LEU A 124 16.52 7.13 -1.24
N HIS A 125 17.30 6.32 -0.53
CA HIS A 125 16.74 5.26 0.33
C HIS A 125 15.92 5.84 1.49
N SER A 126 16.42 6.87 2.18
CA SER A 126 15.67 7.54 3.24
C SER A 126 14.38 8.16 2.72
N LEU A 127 14.38 8.74 1.52
CA LEU A 127 13.18 9.25 0.87
C LEU A 127 12.17 8.13 0.58
N SER A 128 12.63 6.98 0.08
CA SER A 128 11.78 5.81 -0.13
C SER A 128 11.15 5.30 1.16
N VAL A 129 11.94 5.22 2.22
CA VAL A 129 11.46 4.81 3.55
C VAL A 129 10.41 5.80 4.08
N LEU A 130 10.65 7.11 3.95
CA LEU A 130 9.71 8.13 4.40
C LEU A 130 8.37 8.03 3.66
N ILE A 131 8.40 7.85 2.34
CA ILE A 131 7.20 7.64 1.52
C ILE A 131 6.43 6.41 2.03
N THR A 132 7.10 5.27 2.19
CA THR A 132 6.45 4.02 2.63
C THR A 132 5.89 4.13 4.04
N VAL A 133 6.61 4.74 4.98
CA VAL A 133 6.11 4.96 6.35
C VAL A 133 4.89 5.88 6.35
N SER A 134 4.89 6.95 5.55
CA SER A 134 3.73 7.83 5.41
C SER A 134 2.52 7.09 4.85
N GLN A 135 2.71 6.18 3.90
CA GLN A 135 1.65 5.34 3.34
C GLN A 135 1.10 4.33 4.36
N ILE A 136 1.98 3.73 5.19
CA ILE A 136 1.57 2.85 6.29
C ILE A 136 0.72 3.64 7.30
N ILE A 137 1.15 4.83 7.68
CA ILE A 137 0.40 5.69 8.60
C ILE A 137 -0.95 6.07 8.00
N GLY A 138 -0.98 6.48 6.72
CA GLY A 138 -2.22 6.84 6.02
C GLY A 138 -3.21 5.68 5.94
N SER A 139 -2.76 4.47 5.56
CA SER A 139 -3.63 3.30 5.52
C SER A 139 -4.09 2.86 6.91
N GLY A 140 -3.23 2.97 7.92
CA GLY A 140 -3.59 2.71 9.32
C GLY A 140 -4.62 3.72 9.86
N TYR A 141 -4.51 5.00 9.49
CA TYR A 141 -5.51 6.01 9.83
C TYR A 141 -6.89 5.64 9.28
N ILE A 142 -6.96 5.24 8.01
CA ILE A 142 -8.24 4.79 7.41
C ILE A 142 -8.81 3.57 8.11
N LEU A 143 -7.98 2.61 8.57
CA LEU A 143 -8.47 1.47 9.36
C LEU A 143 -9.10 1.91 10.68
N VAL A 144 -8.55 2.91 11.33
CA VAL A 144 -9.12 3.44 12.58
C VAL A 144 -10.47 4.10 12.33
N THR A 145 -10.68 4.81 11.22
CA THR A 145 -11.98 5.41 10.90
C THR A 145 -13.06 4.36 10.70
N PHE A 146 -12.76 3.22 10.07
CA PHE A 146 -13.71 2.10 9.94
C PHE A 146 -14.18 1.51 11.28
N ILE A 147 -13.42 1.68 12.35
CA ILE A 147 -13.78 1.14 13.68
C ILE A 147 -14.67 2.13 14.44
N GLN A 148 -14.63 3.40 14.06
CA GLN A 148 -15.33 4.49 14.77
C GLN A 148 -16.72 4.79 14.18
N GLU A 149 -17.03 4.27 13.00
CA GLU A 149 -18.34 4.33 12.34
C GLU A 149 -19.22 3.14 12.73
#